data_6b1ee7ed667ff086fd3b9cc7c2037fc6
#
_entry.id   6b1ee7ed667ff086fd3b9cc7c2037fc6
#
_cell.length_a   1.000
_cell.length_b   1.000
_cell.length_c   1.000
_cell.angle_alpha   90.00
_cell.angle_beta   90.00
_cell.angle_gamma   90.00
#
_symmetry.space_group_name_H-M   'P 1'
#
loop_
_entity.id
_entity.type
_entity.pdbx_description
1 polymer ?
#
loop_
_entity_poly.entity_id
_entity_poly.type
_entity_poly.pdbx_seq_one_letter_code
_entity_poly.pdbx_strand_id
1 'polypeptide(L)'
;MALQGIPLMVTMASVLTPIITPALVASIRSQPHVPKHAWYFIAATTLTILNRPDEIPQVYQHVMRHGVGPEDVKPGPDEQLLISRKLREALIKASAVGGLPKTINSLMELKKVTPEHLLDEPHGSDNYTTSSPTARYVDVHGTASPKILQRGQDFWNKIYGKISRRIMSQMDRSGTEDLGLTARLMYGYILSNINVLSPVETSYVLIAGLIPQDVNPQLKGHLRGALNGGASVEEVRAVRGIVVEICKASGMRQLGDDVPGGWGWRSEVATV
;
A
#
# COMPACT_ATOMS: atom_id res chain seq x y z
N MET A 1 -4.20 4.54 60.23
CA MET A 1 -3.45 3.95 59.11
C MET A 1 -3.75 4.76 57.87
N ALA A 2 -2.82 5.59 57.41
CA ALA A 2 -2.98 6.45 56.26
C ALA A 2 -2.59 5.65 55.00
N LEU A 3 -3.51 5.54 54.06
CA LEU A 3 -3.25 5.00 52.73
C LEU A 3 -2.40 6.01 51.95
N GLN A 4 -1.14 5.69 51.77
CA GLN A 4 -0.23 6.45 50.89
C GLN A 4 -0.71 6.28 49.44
N GLY A 5 -1.04 7.42 48.79
CA GLY A 5 -1.41 7.46 47.37
C GLY A 5 -0.24 7.01 46.50
N ILE A 6 -0.49 6.01 45.63
CA ILE A 6 0.40 5.60 44.57
C ILE A 6 0.47 6.74 43.56
N PRO A 7 1.64 7.30 43.24
CA PRO A 7 1.75 8.31 42.21
C PRO A 7 1.33 7.72 40.84
N LEU A 8 0.38 8.35 40.18
CA LEU A 8 0.07 8.10 38.77
C LEU A 8 1.34 8.38 37.96
N MET A 9 2.00 7.34 37.50
CA MET A 9 3.03 7.48 36.46
C MET A 9 2.32 7.96 35.18
N VAL A 10 2.41 9.26 34.91
CA VAL A 10 2.10 9.81 33.60
C VAL A 10 3.21 9.31 32.67
N THR A 11 2.96 8.22 31.97
CA THR A 11 3.80 7.77 30.86
C THR A 11 3.75 8.85 29.81
N MET A 12 4.80 9.66 29.68
CA MET A 12 4.98 10.52 28.52
C MET A 12 5.03 9.59 27.32
N ALA A 13 4.00 9.60 26.49
CA ALA A 13 4.02 8.96 25.20
C ALA A 13 5.24 9.54 24.45
N SER A 14 6.21 8.72 24.11
CA SER A 14 7.35 9.15 23.31
C SER A 14 6.78 9.68 21.98
N VAL A 15 6.96 10.97 21.75
CA VAL A 15 6.59 11.57 20.46
C VAL A 15 7.53 10.97 19.42
N LEU A 16 6.98 10.10 18.57
CA LEU A 16 7.76 9.49 17.48
C LEU A 16 8.26 10.61 16.56
N THR A 17 9.50 10.50 16.11
CA THR A 17 10.05 11.44 15.13
C THR A 17 9.24 11.38 13.84
N PRO A 18 8.74 12.51 13.32
CA PRO A 18 8.00 12.54 12.08
C PRO A 18 8.83 12.04 10.90
N ILE A 19 8.22 11.19 10.08
CA ILE A 19 8.80 10.73 8.80
C ILE A 19 8.39 11.71 7.70
N ILE A 20 7.09 12.02 7.64
CA ILE A 20 6.50 12.89 6.61
C ILE A 20 6.71 14.35 7.02
N THR A 21 7.76 14.95 6.50
CA THR A 21 8.06 16.38 6.68
C THR A 21 7.70 17.15 5.40
N PRO A 22 7.46 18.48 5.48
CA PRO A 22 7.25 19.31 4.30
C PRO A 22 8.39 19.19 3.29
N ALA A 23 9.64 19.08 3.75
CA ALA A 23 10.82 18.92 2.90
C ALA A 23 10.80 17.57 2.16
N LEU A 24 10.46 16.48 2.85
CA LEU A 24 10.34 15.15 2.21
C LEU A 24 9.24 15.14 1.16
N VAL A 25 8.06 15.70 1.47
CA VAL A 25 6.96 15.77 0.50
C VAL A 25 7.33 16.61 -0.71
N ALA A 26 8.01 17.75 -0.51
CA ALA A 26 8.50 18.59 -1.61
C ALA A 26 9.52 17.81 -2.48
N SER A 27 10.46 17.08 -1.85
CA SER A 27 11.42 16.22 -2.56
C SER A 27 10.70 15.18 -3.41
N ILE A 28 9.74 14.44 -2.83
CA ILE A 28 8.96 13.41 -3.54
C ILE A 28 8.22 14.02 -4.74
N ARG A 29 7.50 15.12 -4.54
CA ARG A 29 6.69 15.76 -5.59
C ARG A 29 7.50 16.38 -6.72
N SER A 30 8.75 16.77 -6.46
CA SER A 30 9.66 17.36 -7.43
C SER A 30 10.46 16.34 -8.25
N GLN A 31 10.46 15.05 -7.86
CA GLN A 31 11.17 14.04 -8.62
C GLN A 31 10.63 13.90 -10.05
N PRO A 32 11.52 13.85 -11.06
CA PRO A 32 11.07 13.62 -12.43
C PRO A 32 10.43 12.25 -12.59
N HIS A 33 9.47 12.15 -13.49
CA HIS A 33 8.76 10.90 -13.82
C HIS A 33 7.93 10.29 -12.70
N VAL A 34 7.78 10.95 -11.55
CA VAL A 34 6.86 10.48 -10.50
C VAL A 34 5.44 10.53 -11.04
N PRO A 35 4.70 9.42 -10.97
CA PRO A 35 3.28 9.43 -11.35
C PRO A 35 2.52 10.37 -10.42
N LYS A 36 2.19 11.58 -10.90
CA LYS A 36 1.60 12.68 -10.09
C LYS A 36 0.38 12.22 -9.29
N HIS A 37 -0.42 11.35 -9.86
CA HIS A 37 -1.64 10.82 -9.24
C HIS A 37 -1.41 9.61 -8.32
N ALA A 38 -0.15 9.25 -8.02
CA ALA A 38 0.18 8.03 -7.29
C ALA A 38 1.05 8.24 -6.05
N TRP A 39 1.86 9.31 -5.97
CA TRP A 39 2.85 9.50 -4.92
C TRP A 39 2.25 9.36 -3.50
N TYR A 40 1.05 9.89 -3.27
CA TYR A 40 0.42 9.93 -1.95
C TYR A 40 -0.03 8.53 -1.46
N PHE A 41 -0.57 7.71 -2.33
CA PHE A 41 -0.95 6.34 -1.94
C PHE A 41 0.27 5.40 -1.91
N ILE A 42 1.32 5.66 -2.70
CA ILE A 42 2.63 5.00 -2.57
C ILE A 42 3.22 5.30 -1.19
N ALA A 43 3.23 6.58 -0.78
CA ALA A 43 3.71 7.00 0.53
C ALA A 43 2.89 6.33 1.67
N ALA A 44 1.56 6.38 1.60
CA ALA A 44 0.69 5.76 2.59
C ALA A 44 0.89 4.24 2.68
N THR A 45 1.07 3.55 1.55
CA THR A 45 1.40 2.13 1.52
C THR A 45 2.74 1.86 2.20
N THR A 46 3.77 2.61 1.87
CA THR A 46 5.10 2.47 2.49
C THR A 46 5.02 2.64 4.00
N LEU A 47 4.34 3.68 4.49
CA LEU A 47 4.13 3.95 5.91
C LEU A 47 3.37 2.81 6.61
N THR A 48 2.38 2.23 5.93
CA THR A 48 1.66 1.04 6.44
C THR A 48 2.61 -0.11 6.70
N ILE A 49 3.48 -0.43 5.75
CA ILE A 49 4.42 -1.53 5.89
C ILE A 49 5.49 -1.25 6.95
N LEU A 50 5.94 0.00 7.04
CA LEU A 50 6.85 0.47 8.10
C LEU A 50 6.21 0.47 9.51
N ASN A 51 4.91 0.15 9.58
CA ASN A 51 4.11 0.22 10.82
C ASN A 51 4.10 1.62 11.46
N ARG A 52 4.01 2.65 10.60
CA ARG A 52 3.86 4.06 10.97
C ARG A 52 2.53 4.62 10.44
N PRO A 53 1.39 4.03 10.85
CA PRO A 53 0.06 4.49 10.43
C PRO A 53 -0.24 5.92 10.91
N ASP A 54 0.40 6.36 11.99
CA ASP A 54 0.32 7.71 12.55
C ASP A 54 0.72 8.84 11.57
N GLU A 55 1.51 8.51 10.55
CA GLU A 55 1.95 9.45 9.52
C GLU A 55 0.98 9.60 8.33
N ILE A 56 0.05 8.66 8.16
CA ILE A 56 -0.91 8.66 7.04
C ILE A 56 -1.82 9.91 7.06
N PRO A 57 -2.32 10.39 8.21
CA PRO A 57 -3.06 11.64 8.28
C PRO A 57 -2.34 12.84 7.66
N GLN A 58 -1.02 12.94 7.81
CA GLN A 58 -0.23 14.04 7.26
C GLN A 58 -0.17 13.97 5.73
N VAL A 59 0.02 12.77 5.17
CA VAL A 59 -0.03 12.55 3.71
C VAL A 59 -1.39 12.95 3.15
N TYR A 60 -2.48 12.47 3.79
CA TYR A 60 -3.85 12.79 3.38
C TYR A 60 -4.12 14.28 3.43
N GLN A 61 -3.84 14.92 4.56
CA GLN A 61 -4.07 16.36 4.73
C GLN A 61 -3.25 17.20 3.76
N HIS A 62 -2.01 16.76 3.44
CA HIS A 62 -1.18 17.47 2.47
C HIS A 62 -1.82 17.41 1.07
N VAL A 63 -2.17 16.22 0.58
CA VAL A 63 -2.75 16.09 -0.76
C VAL A 63 -4.12 16.77 -0.87
N MET A 64 -4.91 16.79 0.20
CA MET A 64 -6.21 17.49 0.24
C MET A 64 -6.09 19.02 0.26
N ARG A 65 -4.96 19.56 0.67
CA ARG A 65 -4.68 21.01 0.65
C ARG A 65 -4.02 21.46 -0.63
N HIS A 66 -3.07 20.68 -1.13
CA HIS A 66 -2.13 21.09 -2.16
C HIS A 66 -2.27 20.31 -3.49
N GLY A 67 -3.25 19.38 -3.54
CA GLY A 67 -3.48 18.53 -4.72
C GLY A 67 -2.37 17.52 -5.00
N VAL A 68 -2.57 16.79 -6.09
CA VAL A 68 -1.67 15.71 -6.51
C VAL A 68 -0.49 16.21 -7.35
N GLY A 69 -0.66 17.32 -8.07
CA GLY A 69 0.33 17.93 -8.96
C GLY A 69 1.32 18.86 -8.25
N PRO A 70 2.31 19.38 -9.00
CA PRO A 70 3.28 20.35 -8.47
C PRO A 70 2.71 21.75 -8.28
N GLU A 71 1.57 22.07 -8.88
CA GLU A 71 1.01 23.42 -9.01
C GLU A 71 0.31 23.92 -7.73
N ASP A 72 0.29 23.13 -6.71
CA ASP A 72 -0.24 23.46 -5.36
C ASP A 72 -1.70 23.93 -5.39
N VAL A 73 -2.52 23.29 -6.24
CA VAL A 73 -3.94 23.61 -6.41
C VAL A 73 -4.79 22.68 -5.54
N LYS A 74 -5.61 23.26 -4.69
CA LYS A 74 -6.55 22.48 -3.88
C LYS A 74 -7.51 21.68 -4.75
N PRO A 75 -7.67 20.35 -4.52
CA PRO A 75 -8.54 19.52 -5.34
C PRO A 75 -10.01 19.88 -5.17
N GLY A 76 -10.77 19.79 -6.27
CA GLY A 76 -12.23 19.91 -6.27
C GLY A 76 -12.91 18.71 -5.61
N PRO A 77 -14.25 18.76 -5.37
CA PRO A 77 -14.96 17.71 -4.64
C PRO A 77 -14.79 16.30 -5.22
N ASP A 78 -14.89 16.14 -6.54
CA ASP A 78 -14.75 14.85 -7.21
C ASP A 78 -13.32 14.30 -7.10
N GLU A 79 -12.32 15.17 -7.19
CA GLU A 79 -10.92 14.79 -7.01
C GLU A 79 -10.62 14.41 -5.56
N GLN A 80 -11.19 15.13 -4.58
CA GLN A 80 -11.09 14.79 -3.15
C GLN A 80 -11.65 13.38 -2.88
N LEU A 81 -12.80 13.06 -3.46
CA LEU A 81 -13.40 11.74 -3.36
C LEU A 81 -12.51 10.67 -4.01
N LEU A 82 -11.97 10.94 -5.19
CA LEU A 82 -11.07 10.02 -5.88
C LEU A 82 -9.77 9.78 -5.09
N ILE A 83 -9.15 10.83 -4.53
CA ILE A 83 -7.96 10.73 -3.66
C ILE A 83 -8.27 9.84 -2.45
N SER A 84 -9.38 10.08 -1.77
CA SER A 84 -9.81 9.32 -0.59
C SER A 84 -10.02 7.84 -0.94
N ARG A 85 -10.67 7.55 -2.08
CA ARG A 85 -10.91 6.19 -2.57
C ARG A 85 -9.62 5.47 -2.95
N LYS A 86 -8.71 6.15 -3.67
CA LYS A 86 -7.41 5.57 -4.05
C LYS A 86 -6.55 5.25 -2.85
N LEU A 87 -6.53 6.11 -1.82
CA LEU A 87 -5.84 5.81 -0.57
C LEU A 87 -6.40 4.55 0.11
N ARG A 88 -7.71 4.49 0.34
CA ARG A 88 -8.34 3.31 0.93
C ARG A 88 -8.04 2.06 0.14
N GLU A 89 -8.18 2.11 -1.17
CA GLU A 89 -7.93 0.96 -2.04
C GLU A 89 -6.47 0.51 -2.01
N ALA A 90 -5.53 1.44 -2.00
CA ALA A 90 -4.10 1.11 -1.88
C ALA A 90 -3.80 0.40 -0.55
N LEU A 91 -4.35 0.90 0.57
CA LEU A 91 -4.18 0.26 1.87
C LEU A 91 -4.82 -1.14 1.92
N ILE A 92 -6.01 -1.32 1.32
CA ILE A 92 -6.63 -2.65 1.19
C ILE A 92 -5.73 -3.60 0.38
N LYS A 93 -5.22 -3.15 -0.77
CA LYS A 93 -4.32 -3.97 -1.60
C LYS A 93 -2.98 -4.26 -0.93
N ALA A 94 -2.47 -3.33 -0.12
CA ALA A 94 -1.27 -3.54 0.68
C ALA A 94 -1.40 -4.71 1.66
N SER A 95 -2.63 -5.08 2.08
CA SER A 95 -2.87 -6.23 2.94
C SER A 95 -2.35 -7.54 2.37
N ALA A 96 -2.32 -7.67 1.05
CA ALA A 96 -1.82 -8.87 0.37
C ALA A 96 -0.31 -9.11 0.56
N VAL A 97 0.46 -8.06 0.89
CA VAL A 97 1.91 -8.15 1.12
C VAL A 97 2.33 -7.74 2.53
N GLY A 98 1.54 -6.92 3.22
CA GLY A 98 1.86 -6.38 4.55
C GLY A 98 1.03 -6.98 5.69
N GLY A 99 -0.05 -7.68 5.36
CA GLY A 99 -0.97 -8.30 6.29
C GLY A 99 -2.06 -7.37 6.84
N LEU A 100 -3.15 -7.97 7.32
CA LEU A 100 -4.33 -7.26 7.82
C LEU A 100 -4.05 -6.35 9.03
N PRO A 101 -3.24 -6.74 10.04
CA PRO A 101 -3.07 -5.91 11.24
C PRO A 101 -2.56 -4.50 10.91
N LYS A 102 -1.56 -4.37 10.06
CA LYS A 102 -1.02 -3.07 9.62
C LYS A 102 -2.05 -2.29 8.80
N THR A 103 -2.80 -2.99 7.93
CA THR A 103 -3.86 -2.39 7.12
C THR A 103 -4.98 -1.83 7.99
N ILE A 104 -5.43 -2.56 9.01
CA ILE A 104 -6.46 -2.11 9.96
C ILE A 104 -6.02 -0.80 10.60
N ASN A 105 -4.81 -0.76 11.19
CA ASN A 105 -4.30 0.44 11.85
C ASN A 105 -4.25 1.62 10.88
N SER A 106 -3.78 1.40 9.66
CA SER A 106 -3.65 2.45 8.64
C SER A 106 -4.99 3.01 8.17
N LEU A 107 -5.98 2.14 7.96
CA LEU A 107 -7.34 2.58 7.59
C LEU A 107 -8.03 3.33 8.72
N MET A 108 -7.80 2.93 9.98
CA MET A 108 -8.35 3.63 11.14
C MET A 108 -7.75 5.04 11.29
N GLU A 109 -6.43 5.21 11.08
CA GLU A 109 -5.81 6.52 11.10
C GLU A 109 -6.28 7.40 9.92
N LEU A 110 -6.40 6.83 8.72
CA LEU A 110 -6.94 7.55 7.57
C LEU A 110 -8.40 8.01 7.82
N LYS A 111 -9.23 7.13 8.40
CA LYS A 111 -10.63 7.45 8.71
C LYS A 111 -10.75 8.66 9.63
N LYS A 112 -9.91 8.79 10.65
CA LYS A 112 -9.95 9.92 11.61
C LYS A 112 -9.89 11.30 10.95
N VAL A 113 -9.24 11.39 9.80
CA VAL A 113 -9.03 12.66 9.08
C VAL A 113 -9.83 12.77 7.78
N THR A 114 -10.55 11.73 7.40
CA THR A 114 -11.40 11.72 6.20
C THR A 114 -12.77 12.33 6.55
N PRO A 115 -13.21 13.41 5.87
CA PRO A 115 -14.55 13.95 6.04
C PRO A 115 -15.63 12.89 5.77
N GLU A 116 -16.73 12.94 6.54
CA GLU A 116 -17.80 11.94 6.48
C GLU A 116 -18.37 11.74 5.06
N HIS A 117 -18.58 12.83 4.33
CA HIS A 117 -19.11 12.79 2.94
C HIS A 117 -18.15 12.19 1.92
N LEU A 118 -16.88 11.91 2.30
CA LEU A 118 -15.89 11.23 1.47
C LEU A 118 -15.68 9.76 1.88
N LEU A 119 -16.43 9.26 2.88
CA LEU A 119 -16.42 7.86 3.29
C LEU A 119 -17.34 7.04 2.39
N ASP A 120 -16.96 5.78 2.13
CA ASP A 120 -17.79 4.77 1.44
C ASP A 120 -18.21 3.71 2.46
N GLU A 121 -18.83 4.13 3.58
CA GLU A 121 -19.31 3.23 4.63
C GLU A 121 -20.72 2.71 4.32
N PRO A 122 -21.08 1.48 4.76
CA PRO A 122 -22.42 0.96 4.60
C PRO A 122 -23.42 1.80 5.37
N HIS A 123 -24.57 2.11 4.75
CA HIS A 123 -25.67 2.79 5.41
C HIS A 123 -26.64 1.76 6.01
N GLY A 124 -26.82 1.80 7.34
CA GLY A 124 -27.74 0.94 8.09
C GLY A 124 -27.08 -0.32 8.65
N SER A 125 -27.72 -0.89 9.69
CA SER A 125 -27.18 -2.02 10.44
C SER A 125 -27.45 -3.38 9.82
N ASP A 126 -28.46 -3.54 8.97
CA ASP A 126 -29.00 -4.85 8.62
C ASP A 126 -29.05 -5.18 7.11
N ASN A 127 -28.79 -4.22 6.24
CA ASN A 127 -28.70 -4.47 4.80
C ASN A 127 -27.36 -3.92 4.28
N TYR A 128 -26.44 -4.82 3.99
CA TYR A 128 -25.18 -4.50 3.32
C TYR A 128 -25.43 -4.02 1.88
N THR A 129 -25.97 -2.81 1.74
CA THR A 129 -25.90 -2.11 0.47
C THR A 129 -24.48 -1.60 0.33
N THR A 130 -23.73 -2.21 -0.58
CA THR A 130 -22.36 -1.76 -0.81
C THR A 130 -22.34 -0.38 -1.44
N SER A 131 -21.80 0.60 -0.73
CA SER A 131 -21.47 1.93 -1.27
C SER A 131 -20.06 1.98 -1.85
N SER A 132 -19.26 0.94 -1.58
CA SER A 132 -17.89 0.87 -2.04
C SER A 132 -17.80 0.73 -3.57
N PRO A 133 -17.05 1.63 -4.25
CA PRO A 133 -16.89 1.57 -5.71
C PRO A 133 -16.13 0.31 -6.17
N THR A 134 -15.45 -0.41 -5.27
CA THR A 134 -14.77 -1.66 -5.60
C THR A 134 -15.72 -2.81 -5.86
N ALA A 135 -16.94 -2.75 -5.32
CA ALA A 135 -17.95 -3.79 -5.41
C ALA A 135 -17.47 -5.18 -4.94
N ARG A 136 -16.46 -5.25 -4.04
CA ARG A 136 -15.95 -6.55 -3.51
C ARG A 136 -17.02 -7.35 -2.78
N TYR A 137 -17.99 -6.68 -2.17
CA TYR A 137 -19.13 -7.37 -1.56
C TYR A 137 -19.88 -8.20 -2.60
N VAL A 138 -20.09 -7.65 -3.80
CA VAL A 138 -20.73 -8.37 -4.92
C VAL A 138 -19.84 -9.51 -5.41
N ASP A 139 -18.51 -9.31 -5.45
CA ASP A 139 -17.57 -10.38 -5.80
C ASP A 139 -17.68 -11.58 -4.84
N VAL A 140 -17.88 -11.32 -3.54
CA VAL A 140 -17.94 -12.38 -2.52
C VAL A 140 -19.30 -13.08 -2.47
N HIS A 141 -20.39 -12.33 -2.60
CA HIS A 141 -21.73 -12.83 -2.34
C HIS A 141 -22.58 -13.06 -3.60
N GLY A 142 -22.27 -12.40 -4.71
CA GLY A 142 -23.09 -12.44 -5.92
C GLY A 142 -22.38 -12.98 -7.15
N THR A 143 -21.05 -13.12 -7.12
CA THR A 143 -20.28 -13.58 -8.28
C THR A 143 -19.74 -14.98 -8.06
N ALA A 144 -19.90 -15.88 -9.04
CA ALA A 144 -19.36 -17.23 -8.94
C ALA A 144 -17.83 -17.22 -8.75
N SER A 145 -17.34 -17.90 -7.72
CA SER A 145 -15.90 -17.94 -7.37
C SER A 145 -14.97 -18.27 -8.54
N PRO A 146 -15.31 -19.19 -9.48
CA PRO A 146 -14.46 -19.43 -10.64
C PRO A 146 -14.22 -18.20 -11.51
N LYS A 147 -15.19 -17.31 -11.65
CA LYS A 147 -15.01 -16.05 -12.42
C LYS A 147 -14.01 -15.10 -11.73
N ILE A 148 -14.09 -15.01 -10.41
CA ILE A 148 -13.17 -14.18 -9.61
C ILE A 148 -11.75 -14.74 -9.67
N LEU A 149 -11.60 -16.06 -9.52
CA LEU A 149 -10.30 -16.72 -9.61
C LEU A 149 -9.70 -16.61 -11.02
N GLN A 150 -10.53 -16.69 -12.07
CA GLN A 150 -10.07 -16.48 -13.44
C GLN A 150 -9.59 -15.04 -13.64
N ARG A 151 -10.33 -14.02 -13.17
CA ARG A 151 -9.88 -12.62 -13.18
C ARG A 151 -8.52 -12.46 -12.47
N GLY A 152 -8.35 -13.12 -11.32
CA GLY A 152 -7.08 -13.15 -10.59
C GLY A 152 -5.96 -13.80 -11.38
N GLN A 153 -6.25 -14.92 -12.05
CA GLN A 153 -5.27 -15.62 -12.89
C GLN A 153 -4.84 -14.77 -14.11
N ASP A 154 -5.78 -14.05 -14.73
CA ASP A 154 -5.48 -13.16 -15.86
C ASP A 154 -4.59 -12.00 -15.42
N PHE A 155 -4.89 -11.40 -14.25
CA PHE A 155 -4.05 -10.37 -13.65
C PHE A 155 -2.65 -10.89 -13.30
N TRP A 156 -2.56 -12.08 -12.69
CA TRP A 156 -1.31 -12.78 -12.43
C TRP A 156 -0.49 -13.02 -13.70
N ASN A 157 -1.13 -13.52 -14.75
CA ASN A 157 -0.48 -13.78 -16.04
C ASN A 157 0.06 -12.49 -16.68
N LYS A 158 -0.66 -11.38 -16.54
CA LYS A 158 -0.20 -10.08 -17.01
C LYS A 158 1.06 -9.61 -16.27
N ILE A 159 1.12 -9.78 -14.95
CA ILE A 159 2.28 -9.38 -14.14
C ILE A 159 3.50 -10.25 -14.47
N TYR A 160 3.35 -11.56 -14.42
CA TYR A 160 4.48 -12.50 -14.50
C TYR A 160 4.80 -13.00 -15.92
N GLY A 161 3.91 -12.76 -16.89
CA GLY A 161 4.11 -13.12 -18.28
C GLY A 161 4.48 -14.60 -18.45
N LYS A 162 5.53 -14.87 -19.22
CA LYS A 162 5.96 -16.23 -19.57
C LYS A 162 6.32 -17.12 -18.37
N ILE A 163 6.64 -16.54 -17.21
CA ILE A 163 7.04 -17.29 -16.02
C ILE A 163 5.90 -17.53 -15.03
N SER A 164 4.69 -17.05 -15.32
CA SER A 164 3.53 -17.09 -14.43
C SER A 164 3.21 -18.51 -13.94
N ARG A 165 3.18 -19.50 -14.86
CA ARG A 165 2.92 -20.90 -14.52
C ARG A 165 4.01 -21.50 -13.64
N ARG A 166 5.28 -21.19 -13.93
CA ARG A 166 6.42 -21.70 -13.16
C ARG A 166 6.36 -21.21 -11.71
N ILE A 167 6.12 -19.91 -11.50
CA ILE A 167 6.05 -19.33 -10.15
C ILE A 167 4.87 -19.91 -9.38
N MET A 168 3.68 -20.01 -9.99
CA MET A 168 2.51 -20.62 -9.34
C MET A 168 2.77 -22.08 -8.96
N SER A 169 3.37 -22.87 -9.87
CA SER A 169 3.72 -24.25 -9.61
C SER A 169 4.79 -24.42 -8.50
N GLN A 170 5.68 -23.46 -8.32
CA GLN A 170 6.63 -23.46 -7.19
C GLN A 170 5.90 -23.23 -5.86
N MET A 171 4.90 -22.34 -5.84
CA MET A 171 4.07 -22.13 -4.63
C MET A 171 3.20 -23.34 -4.31
N ASP A 172 2.60 -23.98 -5.32
CA ASP A 172 1.81 -25.22 -5.15
C ASP A 172 2.65 -26.39 -4.61
N ARG A 173 3.99 -26.31 -4.68
CA ARG A 173 4.95 -27.34 -4.24
C ARG A 173 5.90 -26.86 -3.15
N SER A 174 5.51 -25.87 -2.37
CA SER A 174 6.30 -25.32 -1.26
C SER A 174 6.14 -26.09 0.08
N GLY A 175 5.84 -27.39 0.00
CA GLY A 175 5.51 -28.25 1.15
C GLY A 175 4.00 -28.40 1.35
N THR A 176 3.19 -27.58 0.69
CA THR A 176 1.73 -27.63 0.66
C THR A 176 1.23 -26.92 -0.59
N GLU A 177 0.06 -27.32 -1.12
CA GLU A 177 -0.60 -26.57 -2.19
C GLU A 177 -1.28 -25.27 -1.71
N ASP A 178 -1.44 -25.12 -0.41
CA ASP A 178 -2.20 -24.02 0.19
C ASP A 178 -1.55 -22.66 -0.04
N LEU A 179 -0.22 -22.59 -0.22
CA LEU A 179 0.43 -21.32 -0.57
C LEU A 179 -0.01 -20.83 -1.95
N GLY A 180 -0.06 -21.72 -2.93
CA GLY A 180 -0.58 -21.41 -4.27
C GLY A 180 -2.06 -21.04 -4.24
N LEU A 181 -2.87 -21.75 -3.44
CA LEU A 181 -4.27 -21.41 -3.23
C LEU A 181 -4.43 -20.02 -2.59
N THR A 182 -3.67 -19.73 -1.55
CA THR A 182 -3.67 -18.41 -0.90
C THR A 182 -3.33 -17.30 -1.89
N ALA A 183 -2.32 -17.49 -2.73
CA ALA A 183 -1.97 -16.53 -3.77
C ALA A 183 -3.13 -16.31 -4.76
N ARG A 184 -3.80 -17.39 -5.22
CA ARG A 184 -4.97 -17.28 -6.11
C ARG A 184 -6.13 -16.50 -5.48
N LEU A 185 -6.40 -16.71 -4.19
CA LEU A 185 -7.43 -15.96 -3.46
C LEU A 185 -7.08 -14.48 -3.36
N MET A 186 -5.84 -14.15 -2.98
CA MET A 186 -5.37 -12.76 -2.90
C MET A 186 -5.42 -12.06 -4.26
N TYR A 187 -4.98 -12.72 -5.32
CA TYR A 187 -5.05 -12.15 -6.67
C TYR A 187 -6.49 -12.03 -7.16
N GLY A 188 -7.37 -13.01 -6.87
CA GLY A 188 -8.77 -12.99 -7.27
C GLY A 188 -9.57 -11.90 -6.60
N TYR A 189 -9.62 -11.91 -5.27
CA TYR A 189 -10.52 -11.05 -4.50
C TYR A 189 -9.94 -9.68 -4.15
N ILE A 190 -8.61 -9.55 -4.05
CA ILE A 190 -7.98 -8.31 -3.59
C ILE A 190 -7.30 -7.56 -4.74
N LEU A 191 -6.33 -8.19 -5.42
CA LEU A 191 -5.43 -7.47 -6.31
C LEU A 191 -6.02 -7.22 -7.69
N SER A 192 -6.80 -8.16 -8.26
CA SER A 192 -7.37 -8.03 -9.61
C SER A 192 -8.55 -7.07 -9.70
N ASN A 193 -9.05 -6.54 -8.59
CA ASN A 193 -10.08 -5.51 -8.64
C ASN A 193 -9.45 -4.19 -9.10
N ILE A 194 -9.92 -3.66 -10.24
CA ILE A 194 -9.36 -2.47 -10.90
C ILE A 194 -10.34 -1.29 -10.97
N ASN A 195 -11.43 -1.34 -10.19
CA ASN A 195 -12.46 -0.31 -10.23
C ASN A 195 -11.99 1.05 -9.68
N VAL A 196 -10.95 1.06 -8.82
CA VAL A 196 -10.42 2.30 -8.21
C VAL A 196 -8.95 2.51 -8.56
N LEU A 197 -8.13 1.47 -8.49
CA LEU A 197 -6.73 1.51 -8.90
C LEU A 197 -6.53 0.67 -10.16
N SER A 198 -5.89 1.25 -11.16
CA SER A 198 -5.51 0.55 -12.39
C SER A 198 -4.53 -0.61 -12.11
N PRO A 199 -4.29 -1.50 -13.07
CA PRO A 199 -3.27 -2.55 -12.93
C PRO A 199 -1.87 -2.00 -12.66
N VAL A 200 -1.49 -0.90 -13.27
CA VAL A 200 -0.20 -0.22 -13.06
C VAL A 200 -0.12 0.34 -11.65
N GLU A 201 -1.14 1.08 -11.20
CA GLU A 201 -1.20 1.63 -9.84
C GLU A 201 -1.21 0.52 -8.77
N THR A 202 -1.86 -0.63 -9.06
CA THR A 202 -1.78 -1.82 -8.19
C THR A 202 -0.34 -2.33 -8.08
N SER A 203 0.41 -2.33 -9.19
CA SER A 203 1.84 -2.70 -9.17
C SER A 203 2.67 -1.72 -8.34
N TYR A 204 2.37 -0.42 -8.38
CA TYR A 204 3.03 0.58 -7.52
C TYR A 204 2.78 0.31 -6.03
N VAL A 205 1.56 -0.06 -5.66
CA VAL A 205 1.24 -0.48 -4.27
C VAL A 205 2.08 -1.69 -3.86
N LEU A 206 2.21 -2.69 -4.73
CA LEU A 206 2.99 -3.89 -4.42
C LEU A 206 4.49 -3.58 -4.32
N ILE A 207 5.04 -2.74 -5.20
CA ILE A 207 6.43 -2.25 -5.10
C ILE A 207 6.63 -1.50 -3.77
N ALA A 208 5.72 -0.58 -3.43
CA ALA A 208 5.76 0.17 -2.18
C ALA A 208 5.68 -0.73 -0.95
N GLY A 209 4.94 -1.84 -1.06
CA GLY A 209 4.82 -2.80 0.02
C GLY A 209 6.00 -3.74 0.19
N LEU A 210 6.74 -4.06 -0.87
CA LEU A 210 7.81 -5.07 -0.84
C LEU A 210 9.18 -4.48 -0.49
N ILE A 211 9.47 -3.24 -0.87
CA ILE A 211 10.76 -2.59 -0.59
C ILE A 211 11.07 -2.52 0.92
N PRO A 212 10.14 -2.07 1.80
CA PRO A 212 10.40 -1.99 3.24
C PRO A 212 10.62 -3.35 3.91
N GLN A 213 10.25 -4.45 3.25
CA GLN A 213 10.33 -5.81 3.79
C GLN A 213 11.60 -6.56 3.35
N ASP A 214 12.44 -5.95 2.52
CA ASP A 214 13.68 -6.57 1.99
C ASP A 214 13.45 -7.90 1.25
N VAL A 215 12.31 -8.04 0.56
CA VAL A 215 11.92 -9.26 -0.16
C VAL A 215 12.24 -9.13 -1.66
N ASN A 216 13.51 -8.98 -2.00
CA ASN A 216 13.98 -8.69 -3.36
C ASN A 216 13.55 -9.68 -4.45
N PRO A 217 13.45 -11.00 -4.21
CA PRO A 217 12.95 -11.92 -5.23
C PRO A 217 11.54 -11.59 -5.70
N GLN A 218 10.64 -11.25 -4.77
CA GLN A 218 9.26 -10.84 -5.06
C GLN A 218 9.23 -9.45 -5.68
N LEU A 219 10.04 -8.53 -5.15
CA LEU A 219 10.16 -7.17 -5.69
C LEU A 219 10.55 -7.16 -7.16
N LYS A 220 11.54 -7.95 -7.59
CA LYS A 220 11.95 -8.08 -9.00
C LYS A 220 10.78 -8.49 -9.91
N GLY A 221 9.93 -9.40 -9.43
CA GLY A 221 8.71 -9.81 -10.12
C GLY A 221 7.75 -8.65 -10.34
N HIS A 222 7.51 -7.84 -9.31
CA HIS A 222 6.57 -6.72 -9.36
C HIS A 222 7.11 -5.49 -10.08
N LEU A 223 8.42 -5.21 -10.03
CA LEU A 223 9.06 -4.20 -10.88
C LEU A 223 8.85 -4.53 -12.37
N ARG A 224 9.12 -5.78 -12.77
CA ARG A 224 8.84 -6.25 -14.13
C ARG A 224 7.35 -6.24 -14.45
N GLY A 225 6.51 -6.60 -13.49
CA GLY A 225 5.05 -6.59 -13.62
C GLY A 225 4.48 -5.21 -13.89
N ALA A 226 5.05 -4.17 -13.30
CA ALA A 226 4.67 -2.78 -13.59
C ALA A 226 4.94 -2.42 -15.05
N LEU A 227 6.13 -2.80 -15.58
CA LEU A 227 6.47 -2.61 -17.00
C LEU A 227 5.52 -3.39 -17.92
N ASN A 228 5.23 -4.64 -17.59
CA ASN A 228 4.26 -5.47 -18.32
C ASN A 228 2.83 -4.87 -18.29
N GLY A 229 2.52 -4.11 -17.24
CA GLY A 229 1.28 -3.36 -17.05
C GLY A 229 1.19 -2.09 -17.88
N GLY A 230 2.33 -1.59 -18.41
CA GLY A 230 2.40 -0.39 -19.23
C GLY A 230 3.08 0.81 -18.57
N ALA A 231 3.66 0.65 -17.36
CA ALA A 231 4.52 1.69 -16.77
C ALA A 231 5.82 1.84 -17.57
N SER A 232 6.38 3.06 -17.62
CA SER A 232 7.71 3.27 -18.16
C SER A 232 8.80 2.85 -17.15
N VAL A 233 10.01 2.64 -17.64
CA VAL A 233 11.18 2.35 -16.77
C VAL A 233 11.43 3.52 -15.82
N GLU A 234 11.30 4.73 -16.30
CA GLU A 234 11.48 5.96 -15.55
C GLU A 234 10.46 6.10 -14.42
N GLU A 235 9.18 5.81 -14.71
CA GLU A 235 8.11 5.77 -13.68
C GLU A 235 8.39 4.72 -12.61
N VAL A 236 8.76 3.50 -12.99
CA VAL A 236 9.06 2.43 -12.02
C VAL A 236 10.27 2.80 -11.15
N ARG A 237 11.30 3.42 -11.73
CA ARG A 237 12.46 3.93 -10.99
C ARG A 237 12.09 5.06 -10.04
N ALA A 238 11.22 5.98 -10.46
CA ALA A 238 10.72 7.05 -9.61
C ALA A 238 9.88 6.52 -8.44
N VAL A 239 8.97 5.59 -8.69
CA VAL A 239 8.19 4.91 -7.62
C VAL A 239 9.12 4.24 -6.61
N ARG A 240 10.12 3.49 -7.08
CA ARG A 240 11.15 2.89 -6.20
C ARG A 240 11.89 3.95 -5.40
N GLY A 241 12.26 5.06 -6.05
CA GLY A 241 12.95 6.19 -5.43
C GLY A 241 12.18 6.77 -4.25
N ILE A 242 10.90 7.07 -4.44
CA ILE A 242 9.99 7.56 -3.39
C ILE A 242 10.00 6.62 -2.19
N VAL A 243 9.81 5.33 -2.44
CA VAL A 243 9.72 4.33 -1.36
C VAL A 243 11.03 4.25 -0.57
N VAL A 244 12.17 4.20 -1.26
CA VAL A 244 13.49 4.17 -0.62
C VAL A 244 13.74 5.44 0.19
N GLU A 245 13.33 6.60 -0.30
CA GLU A 245 13.47 7.89 0.40
C GLU A 245 12.65 7.90 1.70
N ILE A 246 11.39 7.46 1.66
CA ILE A 246 10.55 7.32 2.86
C ILE A 246 11.13 6.31 3.85
N CYS A 247 11.62 5.16 3.36
CA CYS A 247 12.27 4.17 4.21
C CYS A 247 13.50 4.74 4.91
N LYS A 248 14.35 5.48 4.19
CA LYS A 248 15.52 6.15 4.79
C LYS A 248 15.10 7.20 5.82
N ALA A 249 14.06 7.99 5.54
CA ALA A 249 13.51 8.94 6.50
C ALA A 249 12.96 8.28 7.77
N SER A 250 12.52 7.00 7.68
CA SER A 250 12.13 6.19 8.85
C SER A 250 13.29 5.57 9.62
N GLY A 251 14.53 5.81 9.20
CA GLY A 251 15.73 5.25 9.80
C GLY A 251 16.21 3.93 9.20
N MET A 252 15.56 3.41 8.13
CA MET A 252 16.08 2.24 7.41
C MET A 252 17.40 2.58 6.71
N ARG A 253 18.33 1.63 6.75
CA ARG A 253 19.64 1.76 6.10
C ARG A 253 20.09 0.44 5.48
N GLN A 254 21.11 0.50 4.62
CA GLN A 254 21.80 -0.70 4.19
C GLN A 254 22.55 -1.30 5.39
N LEU A 255 22.32 -2.59 5.64
CA LEU A 255 22.97 -3.35 6.73
C LEU A 255 24.21 -4.08 6.17
N GLY A 256 25.27 -4.21 6.98
CA GLY A 256 26.39 -5.05 6.65
C GLY A 256 26.08 -6.53 6.91
N ASP A 257 26.86 -7.43 6.30
CA ASP A 257 26.70 -8.87 6.45
C ASP A 257 26.99 -9.35 7.88
N ASP A 258 27.77 -8.60 8.63
CA ASP A 258 28.16 -8.84 10.02
C ASP A 258 27.11 -8.38 11.06
N VAL A 259 26.07 -7.66 10.61
CA VAL A 259 25.01 -7.16 11.50
C VAL A 259 23.94 -8.22 11.68
N PRO A 260 23.78 -8.86 12.85
CA PRO A 260 22.83 -9.97 13.06
C PRO A 260 21.36 -9.51 13.06
N GLY A 261 21.11 -8.25 13.36
CA GLY A 261 19.78 -7.63 13.37
C GLY A 261 19.85 -6.19 12.88
N GLY A 262 18.71 -5.48 12.88
CA GLY A 262 18.67 -4.06 12.54
C GLY A 262 17.50 -3.71 11.63
N TRP A 263 17.30 -2.40 11.48
CA TRP A 263 16.26 -1.85 10.64
C TRP A 263 16.84 -1.41 9.30
N GLY A 264 16.65 -2.24 8.26
CA GLY A 264 17.24 -1.94 6.96
C GLY A 264 17.22 -3.10 5.97
N TRP A 265 17.95 -2.92 4.87
CA TRP A 265 18.07 -3.91 3.79
C TRP A 265 19.36 -4.70 3.91
N ARG A 266 19.27 -6.03 3.80
CA ARG A 266 20.42 -6.93 3.75
C ARG A 266 21.13 -6.91 2.42
N SER A 267 20.36 -6.72 1.34
CA SER A 267 20.89 -6.64 0.00
C SER A 267 20.48 -5.32 -0.66
N GLU A 268 21.13 -4.96 -1.75
CA GLU A 268 20.72 -3.81 -2.54
C GLU A 268 19.27 -3.97 -3.00
N VAL A 269 18.47 -2.92 -2.78
CA VAL A 269 17.08 -2.90 -3.23
C VAL A 269 17.02 -3.07 -4.75
N ALA A 270 16.32 -4.08 -5.21
CA ALA A 270 16.23 -4.42 -6.62
C ALA A 270 15.78 -3.24 -7.50
N THR A 271 16.24 -3.21 -8.72
CA THR A 271 15.92 -2.21 -9.74
C THR A 271 15.58 -2.84 -11.08
N VAL A 272 15.06 -2.05 -12.02
CA VAL A 272 14.83 -2.38 -13.44
C VAL A 272 15.87 -1.71 -14.32
#